data_052a761e418ece2a13043925d69972ea
#
_entry.id   052a761e418ece2a13043925d69972ea
#
_cell.length_a   1.000
_cell.length_b   1.000
_cell.length_c   1.000
_cell.angle_alpha   90.00
_cell.angle_beta   90.00
_cell.angle_gamma   90.00
#
_symmetry.space_group_name_H-M   'P 1'
#
loop_
_entity.id
_entity.type
_entity.pdbx_description
1 polymer ?
#
loop_
_entity_poly.entity_id
_entity_poly.type
_entity_poly.pdbx_seq_one_letter_code
_entity_poly.pdbx_strand_id
1 'polypeptide(L)'
;SMANNHGMDYGEAGFAESLQVRDETDLPIIGMGANENEAYAPHIAEVNGQRIGVISATQVLDGSFIDSWTATSDHAGLASAKRVDKMVETVEATRPKVDTLIVFLHWGTETETCPNEAQTTLTPQLIDAGADIVVGGHQHRVLSAGYSGAAFVGYGLGNFLFRANSELGSRSGVLKVTATGRRIDGYEWVPARINGANQPIPAEGQEAQNLLASWNELRGCTGLTDAATAEPTPAG
;
A
#
# COMPACT_ATOMS: atom_id res chain seq x y z
N SER A 1 -3.08 1.39 -8.37
CA SER A 1 -1.80 2.11 -8.29
C SER A 1 -0.86 1.73 -9.43
N MET A 2 -0.23 2.73 -10.04
CA MET A 2 0.86 2.57 -11.01
C MET A 2 2.24 2.86 -10.39
N ALA A 3 2.28 3.33 -9.16
CA ALA A 3 3.54 3.55 -8.42
C ALA A 3 4.14 2.20 -7.99
N ASN A 4 4.92 1.59 -8.87
CA ASN A 4 5.65 0.34 -8.62
C ASN A 4 6.94 0.30 -9.47
N ASN A 5 7.79 -0.70 -9.26
CA ASN A 5 9.07 -0.86 -9.97
C ASN A 5 8.93 -1.27 -11.45
N HIS A 6 7.71 -1.48 -11.94
CA HIS A 6 7.39 -1.80 -13.33
C HIS A 6 6.59 -0.71 -14.05
N GLY A 7 6.28 0.40 -13.35
CA GLY A 7 5.45 1.48 -13.89
C GLY A 7 6.06 2.18 -15.11
N MET A 8 7.36 2.00 -15.37
CA MET A 8 8.08 2.60 -16.49
C MET A 8 8.92 1.59 -17.30
N ASP A 9 8.56 0.31 -17.28
CA ASP A 9 9.31 -0.76 -18.00
C ASP A 9 9.46 -0.50 -19.51
N TYR A 10 8.51 0.22 -20.11
CA TYR A 10 8.54 0.60 -21.52
C TYR A 10 9.07 2.03 -21.75
N GLY A 11 9.75 2.60 -20.75
CA GLY A 11 10.32 3.96 -20.80
C GLY A 11 9.28 5.06 -20.93
N GLU A 12 9.75 6.26 -21.30
CA GLU A 12 8.91 7.46 -21.38
C GLU A 12 7.76 7.33 -22.39
N ALA A 13 7.97 6.65 -23.50
CA ALA A 13 6.93 6.45 -24.51
C ALA A 13 5.77 5.59 -23.98
N GLY A 14 6.04 4.44 -23.36
CA GLY A 14 5.02 3.61 -22.76
C GLY A 14 4.37 4.28 -21.54
N PHE A 15 5.13 5.09 -20.81
CA PHE A 15 4.58 5.87 -19.70
C PHE A 15 3.60 6.95 -20.19
N ALA A 16 3.91 7.64 -21.29
CA ALA A 16 3.01 8.63 -21.91
C ALA A 16 1.70 7.98 -22.38
N GLU A 17 1.78 6.78 -22.98
CA GLU A 17 0.57 6.00 -23.32
C GLU A 17 -0.24 5.60 -22.08
N SER A 18 0.44 5.24 -20.99
CA SER A 18 -0.24 4.92 -19.72
C SER A 18 -0.94 6.12 -19.11
N LEU A 19 -0.36 7.34 -19.21
CA LEU A 19 -1.02 8.59 -18.81
C LEU A 19 -2.26 8.86 -19.67
N GLN A 20 -2.18 8.65 -20.98
CA GLN A 20 -3.31 8.80 -21.87
C GLN A 20 -4.44 7.83 -21.50
N VAL A 21 -4.13 6.55 -21.26
CA VAL A 21 -5.13 5.55 -20.83
C VAL A 21 -5.77 5.95 -19.50
N ARG A 22 -4.98 6.46 -18.54
CA ARG A 22 -5.50 6.98 -17.27
C ARG A 22 -6.56 8.07 -17.52
N ASP A 23 -6.25 9.01 -18.40
CA ASP A 23 -7.11 10.17 -18.67
C ASP A 23 -8.37 9.82 -19.50
N GLU A 24 -8.30 8.73 -20.26
CA GLU A 24 -9.41 8.23 -21.10
C GLU A 24 -10.32 7.23 -20.37
N THR A 25 -9.96 6.77 -19.18
CA THR A 25 -10.74 5.77 -18.42
C THR A 25 -11.43 6.39 -17.21
N ASP A 26 -12.61 5.83 -16.85
CA ASP A 26 -13.27 6.15 -15.59
C ASP A 26 -12.64 5.43 -14.37
N LEU A 27 -11.64 4.56 -14.60
CA LEU A 27 -10.95 3.86 -13.54
C LEU A 27 -9.98 4.81 -12.84
N PRO A 28 -10.10 5.03 -11.52
CA PRO A 28 -9.16 5.87 -10.77
C PRO A 28 -7.78 5.21 -10.73
N ILE A 29 -6.80 5.80 -11.42
CA ILE A 29 -5.41 5.36 -11.47
C ILE A 29 -4.55 6.42 -10.76
N ILE A 30 -3.80 6.03 -9.75
CA ILE A 30 -2.98 6.90 -8.91
C ILE A 30 -1.51 6.47 -8.87
N GLY A 31 -0.64 7.34 -8.37
CA GLY A 31 0.78 7.06 -8.20
C GLY A 31 1.62 7.35 -9.44
N MET A 32 1.03 7.98 -10.46
CA MET A 32 1.68 8.40 -11.70
C MET A 32 1.12 9.75 -12.16
N GLY A 33 1.92 10.55 -12.85
CA GLY A 33 1.46 11.86 -13.32
C GLY A 33 2.38 12.49 -14.34
N ALA A 34 1.85 13.49 -15.06
CA ALA A 34 2.64 14.35 -15.96
C ALA A 34 3.61 15.28 -15.20
N ASN A 35 3.41 15.41 -13.89
CA ASN A 35 4.27 16.10 -12.94
C ASN A 35 4.03 15.57 -11.52
N GLU A 36 4.80 16.06 -10.54
CA GLU A 36 4.68 15.59 -9.16
C GLU A 36 3.30 15.88 -8.52
N ASN A 37 2.64 16.98 -8.89
CA ASN A 37 1.34 17.32 -8.31
C ASN A 37 0.28 16.27 -8.71
N GLU A 38 0.35 15.77 -9.95
CA GLU A 38 -0.53 14.68 -10.40
C GLU A 38 -0.12 13.33 -9.83
N ALA A 39 1.20 13.02 -9.84
CA ALA A 39 1.69 11.72 -9.39
C ALA A 39 1.38 11.44 -7.91
N TYR A 40 1.47 12.46 -7.05
CA TYR A 40 1.16 12.35 -5.62
C TYR A 40 -0.29 12.70 -5.28
N ALA A 41 -1.12 13.07 -6.26
CA ALA A 41 -2.52 13.40 -6.00
C ALA A 41 -3.27 12.22 -5.36
N PRO A 42 -4.03 12.45 -4.28
CA PRO A 42 -4.87 11.41 -3.71
C PRO A 42 -6.09 11.14 -4.61
N HIS A 43 -6.54 9.89 -4.67
CA HIS A 43 -7.91 9.60 -5.07
C HIS A 43 -8.82 9.74 -3.85
N ILE A 44 -9.90 10.51 -3.96
CA ILE A 44 -10.88 10.69 -2.90
C ILE A 44 -12.22 10.16 -3.38
N ALA A 45 -12.76 9.17 -2.67
CA ALA A 45 -14.08 8.60 -2.92
C ALA A 45 -15.00 8.84 -1.72
N GLU A 46 -16.28 9.07 -1.99
CA GLU A 46 -17.30 9.12 -0.95
C GLU A 46 -17.98 7.75 -0.83
N VAL A 47 -17.92 7.17 0.36
CA VAL A 47 -18.50 5.85 0.67
C VAL A 47 -19.30 5.97 1.96
N ASN A 48 -20.60 5.71 1.90
CA ASN A 48 -21.50 5.81 3.06
C ASN A 48 -21.41 7.15 3.81
N GLY A 49 -21.25 8.25 3.06
CA GLY A 49 -21.14 9.60 3.62
C GLY A 49 -19.78 9.92 4.26
N GLN A 50 -18.78 9.08 4.07
CA GLN A 50 -17.40 9.31 4.50
C GLN A 50 -16.48 9.49 3.29
N ARG A 51 -15.59 10.46 3.35
CA ARG A 51 -14.57 10.71 2.32
C ARG A 51 -13.34 9.84 2.62
N ILE A 52 -13.07 8.90 1.74
CA ILE A 52 -11.91 8.00 1.82
C ILE A 52 -10.84 8.50 0.84
N GLY A 53 -9.70 8.88 1.36
CA GLY A 53 -8.53 9.26 0.54
C GLY A 53 -7.54 8.10 0.40
N VAL A 54 -7.03 7.91 -0.81
CA VAL A 54 -5.96 6.93 -1.08
C VAL A 54 -4.80 7.63 -1.77
N ILE A 55 -3.62 7.60 -1.17
CA ILE A 55 -2.35 8.04 -1.74
C ILE A 55 -1.55 6.78 -2.11
N SER A 56 -0.82 6.82 -3.21
CA SER A 56 0.08 5.72 -3.58
C SER A 56 1.45 6.22 -4.00
N ALA A 57 2.50 5.49 -3.60
CA ALA A 57 3.88 5.75 -4.00
C ALA A 57 4.72 4.47 -4.01
N THR A 58 5.88 4.50 -4.69
CA THR A 58 6.84 3.40 -4.67
C THR A 58 8.14 3.77 -3.97
N GLN A 59 8.62 2.87 -3.13
CA GLN A 59 9.97 2.93 -2.54
C GLN A 59 10.97 2.08 -3.36
N VAL A 60 10.46 1.26 -4.30
CA VAL A 60 11.23 0.34 -5.12
C VAL A 60 11.51 0.99 -6.48
N LEU A 61 12.59 1.77 -6.52
CA LEU A 61 13.18 2.32 -7.73
C LEU A 61 14.67 1.99 -7.72
N ASP A 62 15.16 1.39 -8.80
CA ASP A 62 16.58 1.16 -8.97
C ASP A 62 17.34 2.49 -8.90
N GLY A 63 18.53 2.47 -8.29
CA GLY A 63 19.33 3.67 -8.09
C GLY A 63 19.67 4.43 -9.37
N SER A 64 19.78 3.70 -10.50
CA SER A 64 20.03 4.27 -11.84
C SER A 64 18.80 4.96 -12.45
N PHE A 65 17.60 4.69 -11.94
CA PHE A 65 16.33 5.20 -12.49
C PHE A 65 15.60 6.16 -11.55
N ILE A 66 16.11 6.41 -10.35
CA ILE A 66 15.42 7.27 -9.36
C ILE A 66 15.09 8.63 -9.97
N ASP A 67 16.07 9.29 -10.60
CA ASP A 67 15.88 10.63 -11.14
C ASP A 67 14.98 10.65 -12.39
N SER A 68 15.11 9.65 -13.27
CA SER A 68 14.36 9.58 -14.52
C SER A 68 12.95 9.02 -14.38
N TRP A 69 12.64 8.29 -13.29
CA TRP A 69 11.34 7.68 -13.08
C TRP A 69 10.50 8.40 -12.01
N THR A 70 11.12 9.25 -11.20
CA THR A 70 10.41 10.04 -10.19
C THR A 70 9.81 11.29 -10.82
N ALA A 71 8.52 11.50 -10.62
CA ALA A 71 7.87 12.74 -11.03
C ALA A 71 8.46 13.96 -10.31
N THR A 72 8.70 15.03 -11.07
CA THR A 72 9.12 16.34 -10.57
C THR A 72 8.13 17.44 -10.99
N SER A 73 8.40 18.68 -10.68
CA SER A 73 7.55 19.80 -11.09
C SER A 73 7.38 19.91 -12.62
N ASP A 74 8.36 19.45 -13.38
CA ASP A 74 8.50 19.59 -14.84
C ASP A 74 8.77 18.27 -15.57
N HIS A 75 8.73 17.15 -14.86
CA HIS A 75 8.98 15.81 -15.40
C HIS A 75 7.86 14.83 -15.01
N ALA A 76 7.35 14.11 -16.02
CA ALA A 76 6.36 13.05 -15.83
C ALA A 76 7.02 11.83 -15.19
N GLY A 77 6.30 11.15 -14.28
CA GLY A 77 6.85 10.00 -13.59
C GLY A 77 5.96 9.43 -12.52
N LEU A 78 6.55 8.57 -11.71
CA LEU A 78 5.91 7.89 -10.58
C LEU A 78 6.04 8.71 -9.30
N ALA A 79 5.07 8.57 -8.39
CA ALA A 79 5.21 9.03 -7.02
C ALA A 79 6.25 8.16 -6.30
N SER A 80 7.35 8.77 -5.86
CA SER A 80 8.46 8.09 -5.19
C SER A 80 8.37 8.24 -3.67
N ALA A 81 8.21 7.15 -2.94
CA ALA A 81 8.28 7.15 -1.48
C ALA A 81 9.73 7.25 -0.93
N LYS A 82 10.74 7.34 -1.81
CA LYS A 82 12.10 7.72 -1.43
C LYS A 82 12.21 9.24 -1.15
N ARG A 83 11.28 10.03 -1.67
CA ARG A 83 11.11 11.45 -1.31
C ARG A 83 10.22 11.55 -0.07
N VAL A 84 10.81 11.22 1.09
CA VAL A 84 10.08 11.13 2.36
C VAL A 84 9.39 12.44 2.71
N ASP A 85 10.07 13.57 2.57
CA ASP A 85 9.50 14.90 2.86
C ASP A 85 8.26 15.17 1.99
N LYS A 86 8.30 14.78 0.69
CA LYS A 86 7.16 14.92 -0.22
C LYS A 86 6.00 14.00 0.16
N MET A 87 6.29 12.80 0.65
CA MET A 87 5.26 11.89 1.16
C MET A 87 4.57 12.45 2.39
N VAL A 88 5.34 12.95 3.35
CA VAL A 88 4.81 13.60 4.57
C VAL A 88 3.95 14.81 4.21
N GLU A 89 4.47 15.74 3.38
CA GLU A 89 3.73 16.89 2.87
C GLU A 89 2.40 16.48 2.21
N THR A 90 2.43 15.43 1.39
CA THR A 90 1.24 14.94 0.67
C THR A 90 0.19 14.40 1.64
N VAL A 91 0.61 13.64 2.66
CA VAL A 91 -0.28 13.11 3.70
C VAL A 91 -0.90 14.26 4.50
N GLU A 92 -0.09 15.20 4.98
CA GLU A 92 -0.54 16.39 5.71
C GLU A 92 -1.52 17.25 4.89
N ALA A 93 -1.22 17.48 3.61
CA ALA A 93 -2.08 18.26 2.71
C ALA A 93 -3.40 17.55 2.36
N THR A 94 -3.43 16.22 2.44
CA THR A 94 -4.61 15.40 2.17
C THR A 94 -5.48 15.21 3.41
N ARG A 95 -4.88 15.12 4.58
CA ARG A 95 -5.56 14.84 5.85
C ARG A 95 -6.83 15.67 6.08
N PRO A 96 -6.86 16.99 5.93
CA PRO A 96 -8.06 17.80 6.20
C PRO A 96 -9.19 17.62 5.17
N LYS A 97 -8.93 16.93 4.07
CA LYS A 97 -9.89 16.73 2.97
C LYS A 97 -10.71 15.45 3.09
N VAL A 98 -10.32 14.54 4.00
CA VAL A 98 -10.86 13.18 4.07
C VAL A 98 -11.18 12.76 5.50
N ASP A 99 -12.04 11.79 5.64
CA ASP A 99 -12.41 11.24 6.95
C ASP A 99 -11.48 10.06 7.30
N THR A 100 -11.16 9.21 6.33
CA THR A 100 -10.15 8.14 6.44
C THR A 100 -9.07 8.31 5.38
N LEU A 101 -7.80 8.23 5.76
CA LEU A 101 -6.65 8.37 4.86
C LEU A 101 -5.84 7.08 4.80
N ILE A 102 -5.76 6.52 3.58
CA ILE A 102 -5.02 5.31 3.27
C ILE A 102 -3.77 5.68 2.47
N VAL A 103 -2.61 5.16 2.87
CA VAL A 103 -1.38 5.22 2.09
C VAL A 103 -1.03 3.81 1.62
N PHE A 104 -1.04 3.61 0.30
CA PHE A 104 -0.64 2.35 -0.34
C PHE A 104 0.77 2.47 -0.88
N LEU A 105 1.68 1.59 -0.45
CA LEU A 105 3.09 1.65 -0.83
C LEU A 105 3.55 0.38 -1.55
N HIS A 106 4.25 0.58 -2.64
CA HIS A 106 5.02 -0.48 -3.27
C HIS A 106 6.44 -0.45 -2.68
N TRP A 107 6.76 -1.37 -1.75
CA TRP A 107 7.93 -1.24 -0.88
C TRP A 107 8.43 -2.58 -0.33
N GLY A 108 9.51 -2.54 0.42
CA GLY A 108 10.10 -3.71 1.07
C GLY A 108 11.14 -4.42 0.20
N THR A 109 11.46 -5.65 0.57
CA THR A 109 12.45 -6.49 -0.12
C THR A 109 11.79 -7.78 -0.59
N GLU A 110 11.99 -8.13 -1.86
CA GLU A 110 11.42 -9.36 -2.43
C GLU A 110 11.78 -10.59 -1.58
N THR A 111 10.82 -11.48 -1.44
CA THR A 111 10.91 -12.76 -0.72
C THR A 111 11.05 -12.66 0.81
N GLU A 112 11.25 -11.49 1.37
CA GLU A 112 11.27 -11.29 2.82
C GLU A 112 9.86 -11.35 3.41
N THR A 113 9.75 -11.90 4.63
CA THR A 113 8.50 -12.05 5.37
C THR A 113 8.39 -11.11 6.58
N CYS A 114 9.43 -10.33 6.82
CA CYS A 114 9.47 -9.26 7.82
C CYS A 114 9.72 -7.91 7.13
N PRO A 115 9.23 -6.81 7.69
CA PRO A 115 9.50 -5.48 7.13
C PRO A 115 10.98 -5.13 7.25
N ASN A 116 11.51 -4.45 6.22
CA ASN A 116 12.87 -3.92 6.24
C ASN A 116 12.92 -2.54 6.95
N GLU A 117 14.14 -2.02 7.17
CA GLU A 117 14.38 -0.76 7.85
C GLU A 117 13.68 0.42 7.15
N ALA A 118 13.64 0.45 5.82
CA ALA A 118 12.99 1.54 5.08
C ALA A 118 11.48 1.58 5.35
N GLN A 119 10.83 0.41 5.48
CA GLN A 119 9.41 0.31 5.83
C GLN A 119 9.16 0.74 7.27
N THR A 120 9.95 0.26 8.22
CA THR A 120 9.78 0.56 9.65
C THR A 120 10.14 2.00 10.00
N THR A 121 11.00 2.66 9.22
CA THR A 121 11.35 4.08 9.38
C THR A 121 10.31 5.02 8.77
N LEU A 122 9.73 4.68 7.61
CA LEU A 122 8.76 5.54 6.93
C LEU A 122 7.37 5.47 7.59
N THR A 123 6.96 4.30 8.07
CA THR A 123 5.63 4.07 8.64
C THR A 123 5.26 5.08 9.73
N PRO A 124 6.05 5.29 10.79
CA PRO A 124 5.71 6.26 11.85
C PRO A 124 5.60 7.69 11.30
N GLN A 125 6.42 8.09 10.35
CA GLN A 125 6.36 9.43 9.76
C GLN A 125 5.05 9.68 9.02
N LEU A 126 4.54 8.67 8.28
CA LEU A 126 3.24 8.76 7.60
C LEU A 126 2.07 8.78 8.59
N ILE A 127 2.15 8.01 9.68
CA ILE A 127 1.15 8.00 10.74
C ILE A 127 1.12 9.35 11.46
N ASP A 128 2.27 9.90 11.82
CA ASP A 128 2.41 11.20 12.47
C ASP A 128 1.89 12.34 11.59
N ALA A 129 2.08 12.24 10.26
CA ALA A 129 1.52 13.15 9.27
C ALA A 129 -0.01 13.01 9.11
N GLY A 130 -0.63 11.94 9.60
CA GLY A 130 -2.08 11.76 9.64
C GLY A 130 -2.66 10.60 8.84
N ALA A 131 -1.84 9.65 8.37
CA ALA A 131 -2.34 8.41 7.78
C ALA A 131 -3.04 7.54 8.83
N ASP A 132 -4.23 7.04 8.50
CA ASP A 132 -4.99 6.13 9.37
C ASP A 132 -4.68 4.67 9.04
N ILE A 133 -4.36 4.39 7.76
CA ILE A 133 -4.04 3.05 7.26
C ILE A 133 -2.80 3.16 6.35
N VAL A 134 -1.78 2.35 6.62
CA VAL A 134 -0.60 2.20 5.77
C VAL A 134 -0.50 0.74 5.33
N VAL A 135 -0.64 0.48 4.04
CA VAL A 135 -0.59 -0.89 3.50
C VAL A 135 0.31 -0.94 2.27
N GLY A 136 0.83 -2.13 1.96
CA GLY A 136 1.66 -2.24 0.77
C GLY A 136 1.92 -3.64 0.27
N GLY A 137 2.73 -3.70 -0.78
CA GLY A 137 3.13 -4.92 -1.46
C GLY A 137 4.50 -4.75 -2.12
N HIS A 138 4.88 -5.65 -2.95
CA HIS A 138 6.14 -5.86 -3.66
C HIS A 138 6.89 -7.11 -3.22
N GLN A 139 6.90 -7.43 -1.94
CA GLN A 139 7.71 -8.54 -1.42
C GLN A 139 7.37 -9.90 -2.03
N HIS A 140 6.22 -10.02 -2.72
CA HIS A 140 5.69 -11.29 -3.21
C HIS A 140 5.54 -12.33 -2.08
N ARG A 141 5.37 -11.83 -0.87
CA ARG A 141 5.11 -12.55 0.38
C ARG A 141 4.05 -11.83 1.18
N VAL A 142 3.24 -12.61 1.84
CA VAL A 142 2.32 -12.07 2.85
C VAL A 142 3.14 -11.74 4.09
N LEU A 143 3.08 -10.50 4.54
CA LEU A 143 3.53 -10.06 5.85
C LEU A 143 2.31 -9.83 6.73
N SER A 144 2.48 -9.90 8.05
CA SER A 144 1.37 -9.66 8.97
C SER A 144 0.99 -8.18 9.01
N ALA A 145 -0.18 -7.93 9.59
CA ALA A 145 -0.71 -6.61 9.84
C ALA A 145 -1.12 -6.46 11.32
N GLY A 146 -1.36 -5.22 11.72
CA GLY A 146 -1.78 -4.89 13.08
C GLY A 146 -1.80 -3.39 13.29
N TYR A 147 -1.85 -2.98 14.54
CA TYR A 147 -1.91 -1.58 14.92
C TYR A 147 -0.53 -1.03 15.30
N SER A 148 -0.30 0.22 14.94
CA SER A 148 0.75 1.09 15.46
C SER A 148 0.06 2.32 16.10
N GLY A 149 -0.10 2.29 17.42
CA GLY A 149 -0.95 3.26 18.10
C GLY A 149 -2.43 3.09 17.74
N ALA A 150 -3.03 4.12 17.13
CA ALA A 150 -4.40 4.11 16.59
C ALA A 150 -4.45 3.68 15.12
N ALA A 151 -3.36 3.84 14.38
CA ALA A 151 -3.30 3.56 12.96
C ALA A 151 -3.14 2.06 12.68
N PHE A 152 -3.62 1.62 11.52
CA PHE A 152 -3.51 0.24 11.06
C PHE A 152 -2.40 0.12 10.01
N VAL A 153 -1.56 -0.92 10.13
CA VAL A 153 -0.43 -1.15 9.22
C VAL A 153 -0.46 -2.57 8.68
N GLY A 154 -0.35 -2.72 7.36
CA GLY A 154 -0.19 -4.00 6.68
C GLY A 154 1.04 -3.95 5.77
N TYR A 155 2.19 -4.42 6.24
CA TYR A 155 3.45 -4.25 5.54
C TYR A 155 3.53 -4.95 4.19
N GLY A 156 2.81 -6.06 3.98
CA GLY A 156 2.85 -6.80 2.74
C GLY A 156 1.60 -7.65 2.52
N LEU A 157 0.83 -7.34 1.47
CA LEU A 157 -0.40 -8.05 1.14
C LEU A 157 -0.17 -9.33 0.33
N GLY A 158 1.09 -9.58 -0.09
CA GLY A 158 1.45 -10.73 -0.89
C GLY A 158 0.99 -10.66 -2.35
N ASN A 159 1.05 -11.79 -3.03
CA ASN A 159 0.51 -11.96 -4.38
C ASN A 159 -1.01 -12.13 -4.34
N PHE A 160 -1.72 -11.70 -5.39
CA PHE A 160 -3.15 -11.97 -5.55
C PHE A 160 -3.41 -12.66 -6.88
N LEU A 161 -3.60 -11.95 -7.98
CA LEU A 161 -3.64 -12.52 -9.32
C LEU A 161 -2.23 -12.48 -9.90
N PHE A 162 -1.42 -13.48 -9.59
CA PHE A 162 0.00 -13.45 -9.91
C PHE A 162 0.59 -14.87 -9.97
N ARG A 163 1.67 -15.03 -10.74
CA ARG A 163 2.40 -16.29 -10.82
C ARG A 163 3.10 -16.60 -9.50
N ALA A 164 2.75 -17.72 -8.89
CA ALA A 164 3.35 -18.18 -7.64
C ALA A 164 4.17 -19.45 -7.86
N ASN A 165 5.49 -19.35 -7.69
CA ASN A 165 6.44 -20.46 -7.96
C ASN A 165 6.92 -21.15 -6.68
N SER A 166 6.41 -20.78 -5.52
CA SER A 166 6.82 -21.36 -4.22
C SER A 166 5.64 -21.43 -3.27
N GLU A 167 5.76 -22.26 -2.26
CA GLU A 167 4.75 -22.40 -1.22
C GLU A 167 4.45 -21.05 -0.54
N LEU A 168 5.47 -20.32 -0.11
CA LEU A 168 5.30 -19.01 0.52
C LEU A 168 4.76 -17.96 -0.48
N GLY A 169 5.16 -18.01 -1.75
CA GLY A 169 4.65 -17.10 -2.79
C GLY A 169 3.20 -17.39 -3.17
N SER A 170 2.69 -18.61 -2.93
CA SER A 170 1.30 -18.97 -3.17
C SER A 170 0.36 -18.59 -2.03
N ARG A 171 0.89 -18.22 -0.85
CA ARG A 171 0.07 -17.68 0.24
C ARG A 171 -0.46 -16.32 -0.15
N SER A 172 -1.75 -16.14 -0.02
CA SER A 172 -2.49 -14.96 -0.46
C SER A 172 -3.65 -14.68 0.49
N GLY A 173 -4.39 -13.63 0.24
CA GLY A 173 -5.59 -13.33 1.00
C GLY A 173 -6.14 -11.94 0.68
N VAL A 174 -7.22 -11.62 1.36
CA VAL A 174 -7.84 -10.29 1.33
C VAL A 174 -7.81 -9.72 2.74
N LEU A 175 -7.16 -8.57 2.89
CA LEU A 175 -7.24 -7.77 4.10
C LEU A 175 -8.48 -6.90 4.05
N LYS A 176 -9.41 -7.12 4.97
CA LYS A 176 -10.57 -6.27 5.17
C LYS A 176 -10.31 -5.38 6.39
N VAL A 177 -10.48 -4.08 6.24
CA VAL A 177 -10.38 -3.12 7.34
C VAL A 177 -11.70 -2.35 7.41
N THR A 178 -12.29 -2.28 8.60
CA THR A 178 -13.48 -1.48 8.85
C THR A 178 -13.07 -0.22 9.59
N ALA A 179 -13.47 0.94 9.06
CA ALA A 179 -13.14 2.23 9.65
C ALA A 179 -14.37 3.15 9.74
N THR A 180 -14.41 3.97 10.78
CA THR A 180 -15.35 5.08 10.94
C THR A 180 -14.55 6.35 11.20
N GLY A 181 -14.51 7.24 10.23
CA GLY A 181 -13.60 8.36 10.23
C GLY A 181 -12.15 7.86 10.38
N ARG A 182 -11.45 8.39 11.38
CA ARG A 182 -10.06 7.98 11.67
C ARG A 182 -9.94 6.68 12.46
N ARG A 183 -11.03 6.24 13.10
CA ARG A 183 -11.00 5.06 13.95
C ARG A 183 -11.07 3.79 13.12
N ILE A 184 -10.16 2.88 13.37
CA ILE A 184 -10.19 1.51 12.82
C ILE A 184 -11.01 0.65 13.78
N ASP A 185 -12.22 0.27 13.34
CA ASP A 185 -13.19 -0.49 14.12
C ASP A 185 -12.81 -1.98 14.19
N GLY A 186 -12.03 -2.47 13.23
CA GLY A 186 -11.53 -3.82 13.19
C GLY A 186 -10.91 -4.20 11.84
N TYR A 187 -10.32 -5.36 11.81
CA TYR A 187 -9.78 -5.94 10.59
C TYR A 187 -9.96 -7.46 10.55
N GLU A 188 -9.95 -8.00 9.34
CA GLU A 188 -10.01 -9.44 9.07
C GLU A 188 -9.04 -9.78 7.94
N TRP A 189 -8.20 -10.80 8.14
CA TRP A 189 -7.47 -11.44 7.06
C TRP A 189 -8.22 -12.66 6.59
N VAL A 190 -8.68 -12.65 5.34
CA VAL A 190 -9.32 -13.79 4.68
C VAL A 190 -8.27 -14.53 3.86
N PRO A 191 -7.69 -15.63 4.36
CA PRO A 191 -6.60 -16.31 3.69
C PRO A 191 -7.04 -16.98 2.39
N ALA A 192 -6.16 -16.97 1.41
CA ALA A 192 -6.31 -17.63 0.13
C ALA A 192 -5.00 -18.31 -0.29
N ARG A 193 -5.11 -19.20 -1.27
CA ARG A 193 -3.94 -19.80 -1.92
C ARG A 193 -4.02 -19.63 -3.43
N ILE A 194 -2.94 -19.22 -4.03
CA ILE A 194 -2.82 -19.11 -5.49
C ILE A 194 -2.65 -20.51 -6.07
N ASN A 195 -3.53 -20.90 -6.97
CA ASN A 195 -3.52 -22.19 -7.64
C ASN A 195 -2.58 -22.21 -8.87
N GLY A 196 -2.49 -23.36 -9.54
CA GLY A 196 -1.65 -23.53 -10.73
C GLY A 196 -2.08 -22.71 -11.95
N ALA A 197 -3.30 -22.12 -11.92
CA ALA A 197 -3.78 -21.17 -12.94
C ALA A 197 -3.52 -19.71 -12.53
N ASN A 198 -2.73 -19.47 -11.49
CA ASN A 198 -2.39 -18.16 -10.92
C ASN A 198 -3.58 -17.39 -10.31
N GLN A 199 -4.63 -18.10 -9.91
CA GLN A 199 -5.82 -17.52 -9.31
C GLN A 199 -5.79 -17.69 -7.79
N PRO A 200 -6.12 -16.65 -7.00
CA PRO A 200 -6.30 -16.78 -5.55
C PRO A 200 -7.62 -17.49 -5.26
N ILE A 201 -7.55 -18.63 -4.60
CA ILE A 201 -8.70 -19.40 -4.15
C ILE A 201 -8.81 -19.25 -2.63
N PRO A 202 -9.95 -18.81 -2.08
CA PRO A 202 -10.14 -18.77 -0.63
C PRO A 202 -9.83 -20.10 0.02
N ALA A 203 -9.04 -20.08 1.08
CA ALA A 203 -8.74 -21.27 1.86
C ALA A 203 -9.92 -21.62 2.78
N GLU A 204 -10.15 -22.91 3.02
CA GLU A 204 -11.23 -23.40 3.86
C GLU A 204 -10.73 -24.37 4.92
N GLY A 205 -11.53 -24.61 5.96
CA GLY A 205 -11.28 -25.60 6.98
C GLY A 205 -9.92 -25.46 7.67
N GLN A 206 -9.19 -26.57 7.78
CA GLN A 206 -7.89 -26.61 8.46
C GLN A 206 -6.80 -25.78 7.73
N GLU A 207 -6.86 -25.69 6.39
CA GLU A 207 -5.92 -24.88 5.63
C GLU A 207 -6.05 -23.39 5.97
N ALA A 208 -7.28 -22.88 6.02
CA ALA A 208 -7.54 -21.48 6.40
C ALA A 208 -7.01 -21.19 7.81
N GLN A 209 -7.24 -22.09 8.76
CA GLN A 209 -6.74 -21.95 10.13
C GLN A 209 -5.20 -21.92 10.18
N ASN A 210 -4.54 -22.79 9.43
CA ASN A 210 -3.07 -22.85 9.38
C ASN A 210 -2.48 -21.60 8.74
N LEU A 211 -3.07 -21.10 7.64
CA LEU A 211 -2.64 -19.87 6.98
C LEU A 211 -2.83 -18.64 7.87
N LEU A 212 -3.96 -18.56 8.57
CA LEU A 212 -4.25 -17.49 9.51
C LEU A 212 -3.30 -17.51 10.72
N ALA A 213 -3.04 -18.68 11.29
CA ALA A 213 -2.07 -18.85 12.38
C ALA A 213 -0.68 -18.39 11.95
N SER A 214 -0.21 -18.85 10.79
CA SER A 214 1.08 -18.46 10.22
C SER A 214 1.15 -16.94 9.94
N TRP A 215 0.07 -16.34 9.44
CA TRP A 215 0.01 -14.90 9.23
C TRP A 215 0.10 -14.13 10.56
N ASN A 216 -0.57 -14.59 11.61
CA ASN A 216 -0.48 -13.97 12.94
C ASN A 216 0.93 -14.09 13.55
N GLU A 217 1.62 -15.23 13.35
CA GLU A 217 3.00 -15.43 13.83
C GLU A 217 3.97 -14.42 13.22
N LEU A 218 3.79 -14.04 11.95
CA LEU A 218 4.62 -13.03 11.27
C LEU A 218 4.53 -11.64 11.95
N ARG A 219 3.50 -11.38 12.77
CA ARG A 219 3.42 -10.12 13.52
C ARG A 219 4.59 -9.95 14.50
N GLY A 220 5.19 -11.03 14.96
CA GLY A 220 6.32 -11.01 15.89
C GLY A 220 7.55 -10.24 15.40
N CYS A 221 7.73 -10.06 14.09
CA CYS A 221 8.83 -9.27 13.54
C CYS A 221 8.44 -7.87 13.05
N THR A 222 7.20 -7.43 13.28
CA THR A 222 6.67 -6.17 12.72
C THR A 222 6.67 -5.01 13.71
N GLY A 223 6.73 -5.29 15.00
CA GLY A 223 6.52 -4.28 16.07
C GLY A 223 5.05 -3.86 16.23
N LEU A 224 4.13 -4.47 15.49
CA LEU A 224 2.68 -4.15 15.54
C LEU A 224 1.98 -4.94 16.64
N THR A 225 0.85 -4.40 17.10
CA THR A 225 -0.05 -5.04 18.08
C THR A 225 -1.32 -5.56 17.40
N ASP A 226 -2.01 -6.52 18.01
CA ASP A 226 -3.27 -7.08 17.52
C ASP A 226 -4.49 -6.20 17.79
N ALA A 227 -4.35 -5.22 18.70
CA ALA A 227 -5.36 -4.23 19.03
C ALA A 227 -4.75 -2.83 19.09
N ALA A 228 -5.57 -1.81 18.85
CA ALA A 228 -5.17 -0.42 18.98
C ALA A 228 -4.71 -0.12 20.42
N THR A 229 -3.61 0.61 20.55
CA THR A 229 -3.03 1.01 21.84
C THR A 229 -3.23 2.50 22.14
N ALA A 230 -3.86 3.23 21.23
CA ALA A 230 -4.20 4.64 21.36
C ALA A 230 -5.52 4.96 20.65
N GLU A 231 -6.13 6.08 20.99
CA GLU A 231 -7.24 6.65 20.24
C GLU A 231 -6.72 7.50 19.07
N PRO A 232 -7.46 7.57 17.95
CA PRO A 232 -7.07 8.42 16.84
C PRO A 232 -7.14 9.89 17.26
N THR A 233 -6.20 10.70 16.80
CA THR A 233 -6.25 12.15 17.00
C THR A 233 -7.51 12.70 16.31
N PRO A 234 -8.34 13.53 16.95
CA PRO A 234 -9.48 14.14 16.30
C PRO A 234 -9.09 14.87 15.03
N ALA A 235 -9.97 14.82 14.03
CA ALA A 235 -9.81 15.68 12.86
C ALA A 235 -9.91 17.13 13.32
N GLY A 236 -8.89 17.94 13.04
CA GLY A 236 -8.87 19.37 13.33
C GLY A 236 -9.85 20.15 12.45
#